data_0db86f6c5b7aba080b76617e89c18596
#
_entry.id   0db86f6c5b7aba080b76617e89c18596
#
_cell.length_a   1.000
_cell.length_b   1.000
_cell.length_c   1.000
_cell.angle_alpha   90.00
_cell.angle_beta   90.00
_cell.angle_gamma   90.00
#
_symmetry.space_group_name_H-M   'P 1'
#
loop_
_entity.id
_entity.type
_entity.pdbx_description
1 polymer ?
#
loop_
_entity_poly.entity_id
_entity_poly.type
_entity_poly.pdbx_seq_one_letter_code
_entity_poly.pdbx_strand_id
1 'polypeptide(L)'
;VNFRPDRVAMQDATAQMALLQFMNAGKEKSAVPATVHCDHLIQANMGAKTDIDTATKSNSEVYDFLKSVSDKYGIGFWKPGAGIIHQVVLENYAFPGGMMVGTDSHTPNAGGLGMVAIGVGGADAVDVMTGMEWELKMPKLIGVKLTGSLNGWASPKDVILKLAGILTVKGGTNAIIEYFGPGTASISATGKATICNMGAEVGATTSLFPFDNTMAQYLRATGRDEVASWAEAIGEYLEADMDVRAEPDKFYDRVIVINLSELEPHINGPFTPDAATPISELSLIHISEPTRPY
;
A
#
# COMPACT_ATOMS: atom_id res chain seq x y z
N VAL A 1 12.56 8.48 15.16
CA VAL A 1 12.29 7.19 15.82
C VAL A 1 12.90 6.07 15.00
N ASN A 2 13.42 5.06 15.68
CA ASN A 2 14.08 3.91 15.05
C ASN A 2 13.16 2.70 15.12
N PHE A 3 13.08 1.96 14.04
CA PHE A 3 12.25 0.78 13.90
C PHE A 3 13.07 -0.42 13.42
N ARG A 4 12.57 -1.61 13.68
CA ARG A 4 13.04 -2.87 13.09
C ARG A 4 11.88 -3.50 12.32
N PRO A 5 11.73 -3.16 11.02
CA PRO A 5 10.68 -3.74 10.20
C PRO A 5 10.74 -5.27 10.18
N ASP A 6 9.59 -5.92 10.12
CA ASP A 6 9.47 -7.38 10.12
C ASP A 6 9.89 -7.98 8.77
N ARG A 7 9.82 -7.20 7.69
CA ARG A 7 10.14 -7.70 6.35
C ARG A 7 10.44 -6.60 5.34
N VAL A 8 10.99 -7.03 4.21
CA VAL A 8 11.27 -6.19 3.03
C VAL A 8 10.60 -6.78 1.79
N ALA A 9 9.97 -5.93 0.97
CA ALA A 9 9.50 -6.30 -0.36
C ALA A 9 10.14 -5.38 -1.41
N MET A 10 10.65 -5.95 -2.49
CA MET A 10 11.35 -5.21 -3.55
C MET A 10 10.74 -5.51 -4.91
N GLN A 11 10.51 -4.50 -5.74
CA GLN A 11 10.16 -4.67 -7.14
C GLN A 11 11.42 -4.77 -8.01
N ASP A 12 11.33 -5.39 -9.17
CA ASP A 12 12.48 -5.78 -10.00
C ASP A 12 13.34 -4.61 -10.50
N ALA A 13 12.75 -3.45 -10.79
CA ALA A 13 13.53 -2.31 -11.28
C ALA A 13 14.46 -1.71 -10.19
N THR A 14 14.00 -1.63 -8.94
CA THR A 14 14.77 -1.08 -7.82
C THR A 14 15.61 -2.12 -7.08
N ALA A 15 15.19 -3.39 -7.09
CA ALA A 15 15.89 -4.49 -6.44
C ALA A 15 17.31 -4.71 -6.99
N GLN A 16 17.55 -4.41 -8.26
CA GLN A 16 18.86 -4.58 -8.88
C GLN A 16 19.94 -3.85 -8.09
N MET A 17 19.78 -2.55 -7.88
CA MET A 17 20.74 -1.73 -7.15
C MET A 17 20.76 -2.05 -5.66
N ALA A 18 19.61 -2.32 -5.06
CA ALA A 18 19.52 -2.72 -3.66
C ALA A 18 20.28 -4.02 -3.39
N LEU A 19 20.11 -5.04 -4.23
CA LEU A 19 20.81 -6.32 -4.07
C LEU A 19 22.31 -6.24 -4.36
N LEU A 20 22.75 -5.44 -5.33
CA LEU A 20 24.19 -5.17 -5.53
C LEU A 20 24.80 -4.52 -4.29
N GLN A 21 24.09 -3.59 -3.68
CA GLN A 21 24.54 -2.94 -2.44
C GLN A 21 24.54 -3.93 -1.26
N PHE A 22 23.51 -4.77 -1.14
CA PHE A 22 23.43 -5.81 -0.12
C PHE A 22 24.58 -6.84 -0.24
N MET A 23 24.94 -7.24 -1.46
CA MET A 23 26.08 -8.13 -1.70
C MET A 23 27.39 -7.55 -1.17
N ASN A 24 27.58 -6.24 -1.29
CA ASN A 24 28.77 -5.55 -0.78
C ASN A 24 28.78 -5.42 0.76
N ALA A 25 27.64 -5.60 1.41
CA ALA A 25 27.55 -5.58 2.89
C ALA A 25 28.12 -6.85 3.55
N GLY A 26 28.49 -7.87 2.78
CA GLY A 26 29.16 -9.07 3.26
C GLY A 26 28.32 -9.97 4.17
N LYS A 27 27.00 -9.87 4.10
CA LYS A 27 26.08 -10.72 4.87
C LYS A 27 25.85 -12.06 4.16
N GLU A 28 25.67 -13.11 4.94
CA GLU A 28 25.38 -14.46 4.40
C GLU A 28 23.92 -14.62 3.97
N LYS A 29 22.99 -13.92 4.63
CA LYS A 29 21.56 -13.90 4.32
C LYS A 29 20.90 -12.61 4.81
N SER A 30 19.70 -12.32 4.33
CA SER A 30 18.89 -11.22 4.85
C SER A 30 18.55 -11.45 6.33
N ALA A 31 18.65 -10.40 7.15
CA ALA A 31 18.33 -10.44 8.58
C ALA A 31 16.82 -10.56 8.84
N VAL A 32 16.01 -10.14 7.89
CA VAL A 32 14.53 -10.24 7.91
C VAL A 32 14.04 -10.95 6.66
N PRO A 33 12.86 -11.57 6.66
CA PRO A 33 12.23 -12.08 5.46
C PRO A 33 12.18 -11.01 4.37
N ALA A 34 12.71 -11.33 3.19
CA ALA A 34 12.72 -10.42 2.05
C ALA A 34 12.19 -11.11 0.80
N THR A 35 11.56 -10.36 -0.09
CA THR A 35 11.04 -10.85 -1.36
C THR A 35 11.36 -9.91 -2.51
N VAL A 36 11.59 -10.48 -3.70
CA VAL A 36 11.73 -9.75 -4.97
C VAL A 36 10.56 -10.14 -5.88
N HIS A 37 9.95 -9.17 -6.51
CA HIS A 37 8.79 -9.33 -7.38
C HIS A 37 9.09 -8.74 -8.77
N CYS A 38 8.90 -9.56 -9.82
CA CYS A 38 9.21 -9.17 -11.19
C CYS A 38 7.93 -8.74 -11.92
N ASP A 39 7.49 -7.52 -11.68
CA ASP A 39 6.25 -6.97 -12.22
C ASP A 39 6.40 -5.59 -12.92
N HIS A 40 7.45 -4.83 -12.62
CA HIS A 40 7.63 -3.47 -13.16
C HIS A 40 8.29 -3.44 -14.55
N LEU A 41 9.04 -4.45 -14.93
CA LEU A 41 9.69 -4.51 -16.25
C LEU A 41 8.82 -5.15 -17.35
N ILE A 42 7.55 -5.42 -17.05
CA ILE A 42 6.56 -5.92 -17.99
C ILE A 42 5.72 -4.76 -18.52
N GLN A 43 5.70 -4.57 -19.84
CA GLN A 43 4.88 -3.55 -20.50
C GLN A 43 3.61 -4.18 -21.05
N ALA A 44 2.44 -3.64 -20.67
CA ALA A 44 1.15 -4.06 -21.18
C ALA A 44 0.92 -3.44 -22.57
N ASN A 45 1.03 -4.27 -23.63
CA ASN A 45 0.95 -3.82 -25.02
C ASN A 45 0.05 -4.70 -25.89
N MET A 46 0.32 -6.01 -25.96
CA MET A 46 -0.35 -6.96 -26.87
C MET A 46 -1.25 -7.97 -26.15
N GLY A 47 -1.05 -8.14 -24.84
CA GLY A 47 -1.75 -9.12 -24.03
C GLY A 47 -0.81 -10.00 -23.22
N ALA A 48 -1.30 -10.50 -22.08
CA ALA A 48 -0.51 -11.07 -21.01
C ALA A 48 0.59 -12.05 -21.44
N LYS A 49 0.26 -13.03 -22.28
CA LYS A 49 1.24 -14.05 -22.71
C LYS A 49 2.38 -13.45 -23.53
N THR A 50 2.04 -12.65 -24.54
CA THR A 50 3.02 -12.02 -25.44
C THR A 50 3.90 -11.03 -24.69
N ASP A 51 3.31 -10.25 -23.79
CA ASP A 51 4.01 -9.21 -23.04
C ASP A 51 4.96 -9.83 -22.00
N ILE A 52 4.55 -10.91 -21.32
CA ILE A 52 5.42 -11.67 -20.40
C ILE A 52 6.57 -12.35 -21.16
N ASP A 53 6.30 -12.98 -22.30
CA ASP A 53 7.34 -13.61 -23.14
C ASP A 53 8.36 -12.58 -23.64
N THR A 54 7.89 -11.39 -24.04
CA THR A 54 8.73 -10.27 -24.47
C THR A 54 9.59 -9.76 -23.33
N ALA A 55 8.99 -9.47 -22.16
CA ALA A 55 9.71 -8.99 -20.99
C ALA A 55 10.76 -9.99 -20.52
N THR A 56 10.41 -11.29 -20.49
CA THR A 56 11.33 -12.35 -20.07
C THR A 56 12.55 -12.44 -20.99
N LYS A 57 12.38 -12.27 -22.30
CA LYS A 57 13.48 -12.27 -23.26
C LYS A 57 14.33 -11.00 -23.16
N SER A 58 13.67 -9.84 -23.12
CA SER A 58 14.36 -8.53 -23.14
C SER A 58 15.12 -8.25 -21.85
N ASN A 59 14.65 -8.76 -20.71
CA ASN A 59 15.22 -8.53 -19.39
C ASN A 59 15.81 -9.81 -18.76
N SER A 60 16.17 -10.81 -19.57
CA SER A 60 16.66 -12.10 -19.07
C SER A 60 17.84 -11.96 -18.11
N GLU A 61 18.82 -11.11 -18.43
CA GLU A 61 19.99 -10.85 -17.59
C GLU A 61 19.58 -10.33 -16.19
N VAL A 62 18.61 -9.42 -16.14
CA VAL A 62 18.09 -8.87 -14.88
C VAL A 62 17.40 -9.95 -14.07
N TYR A 63 16.52 -10.72 -14.68
CA TYR A 63 15.79 -11.77 -13.98
C TYR A 63 16.69 -12.91 -13.50
N ASP A 64 17.70 -13.28 -14.28
CA ASP A 64 18.70 -14.27 -13.89
C ASP A 64 19.56 -13.77 -12.73
N PHE A 65 19.97 -12.50 -12.76
CA PHE A 65 20.65 -11.85 -11.64
C PHE A 65 19.79 -11.86 -10.37
N LEU A 66 18.56 -11.34 -10.43
CA LEU A 66 17.66 -11.26 -9.29
C LEU A 66 17.37 -12.64 -8.70
N LYS A 67 17.15 -13.64 -9.56
CA LYS A 67 16.94 -15.03 -9.12
C LYS A 67 18.17 -15.59 -8.42
N SER A 68 19.36 -15.48 -9.04
CA SER A 68 20.59 -16.04 -8.50
C SER A 68 20.96 -15.44 -7.14
N VAL A 69 20.78 -14.13 -6.99
CA VAL A 69 21.00 -13.42 -5.72
C VAL A 69 19.95 -13.82 -4.69
N SER A 70 18.71 -13.93 -5.09
CA SER A 70 17.62 -14.38 -4.20
C SER A 70 17.89 -15.77 -3.66
N ASP A 71 18.26 -16.72 -4.52
CA ASP A 71 18.61 -18.10 -4.14
C ASP A 71 19.81 -18.12 -3.16
N LYS A 72 20.82 -17.30 -3.41
CA LYS A 72 22.03 -17.24 -2.58
C LYS A 72 21.75 -16.72 -1.16
N TYR A 73 20.92 -15.72 -1.02
CA TYR A 73 20.73 -15.00 0.24
C TYR A 73 19.41 -15.34 0.97
N GLY A 74 18.68 -16.36 0.49
CA GLY A 74 17.43 -16.82 1.10
C GLY A 74 16.28 -15.81 0.94
N ILE A 75 16.27 -15.08 -0.18
CA ILE A 75 15.23 -14.11 -0.53
C ILE A 75 14.17 -14.80 -1.39
N GLY A 76 12.90 -14.57 -1.12
CA GLY A 76 11.81 -15.10 -1.94
C GLY A 76 11.80 -14.44 -3.33
N PHE A 77 11.64 -15.25 -4.39
CA PHE A 77 11.66 -14.76 -5.76
C PHE A 77 10.34 -15.05 -6.48
N TRP A 78 9.63 -13.99 -6.83
CA TRP A 78 8.40 -14.01 -7.62
C TRP A 78 8.73 -13.64 -9.06
N LYS A 79 8.73 -14.65 -9.93
CA LYS A 79 9.13 -14.54 -11.33
C LYS A 79 8.14 -13.67 -12.15
N PRO A 80 8.53 -13.22 -13.36
CA PRO A 80 7.62 -12.53 -14.27
C PRO A 80 6.31 -13.30 -14.49
N GLY A 81 5.18 -12.60 -14.40
CA GLY A 81 3.86 -13.19 -14.54
C GLY A 81 3.25 -13.77 -13.25
N ALA A 82 3.96 -13.70 -12.12
CA ALA A 82 3.43 -14.15 -10.83
C ALA A 82 2.34 -13.23 -10.25
N GLY A 83 2.28 -11.99 -10.69
CA GLY A 83 1.33 -10.97 -10.25
C GLY A 83 2.00 -9.67 -9.83
N ILE A 84 1.19 -8.66 -9.58
CA ILE A 84 1.63 -7.34 -9.09
C ILE A 84 2.12 -7.48 -7.65
N ILE A 85 3.28 -6.89 -7.33
CA ILE A 85 3.91 -6.95 -6.00
C ILE A 85 2.91 -6.69 -4.87
N HIS A 86 2.09 -5.65 -4.96
CA HIS A 86 1.19 -5.27 -3.87
C HIS A 86 0.10 -6.30 -3.62
N GLN A 87 -0.43 -6.94 -4.67
CA GLN A 87 -1.40 -8.02 -4.54
C GLN A 87 -0.76 -9.29 -4.00
N VAL A 88 0.42 -9.67 -4.51
CA VAL A 88 1.17 -10.83 -4.01
C VAL A 88 1.53 -10.66 -2.54
N VAL A 89 1.94 -9.46 -2.13
CA VAL A 89 2.24 -9.14 -0.72
C VAL A 89 0.97 -9.22 0.14
N LEU A 90 -0.14 -8.65 -0.33
CA LEU A 90 -1.40 -8.66 0.40
C LEU A 90 -1.91 -10.09 0.62
N GLU A 91 -1.82 -10.93 -0.42
CA GLU A 91 -2.32 -12.32 -0.40
C GLU A 91 -1.46 -13.29 0.40
N ASN A 92 -0.14 -13.04 0.50
CA ASN A 92 0.79 -14.05 1.03
C ASN A 92 1.54 -13.58 2.28
N TYR A 93 1.73 -12.27 2.49
CA TYR A 93 2.73 -11.79 3.43
C TYR A 93 2.23 -10.73 4.41
N ALA A 94 1.33 -9.85 4.01
CA ALA A 94 0.82 -8.81 4.89
C ALA A 94 -0.02 -9.42 6.03
N PHE A 95 0.13 -8.88 7.23
CA PHE A 95 -0.61 -9.32 8.41
C PHE A 95 -0.88 -8.13 9.34
N PRO A 96 -1.97 -8.17 10.13
CA PRO A 96 -2.31 -7.11 11.06
C PRO A 96 -1.25 -6.93 12.15
N GLY A 97 -0.88 -5.67 12.44
CA GLY A 97 0.09 -5.31 13.46
C GLY A 97 1.56 -5.44 13.06
N GLY A 98 1.86 -5.91 11.86
CA GLY A 98 3.24 -5.98 11.33
C GLY A 98 3.75 -4.66 10.78
N MET A 99 5.06 -4.60 10.54
CA MET A 99 5.72 -3.46 9.88
C MET A 99 6.55 -3.94 8.69
N MET A 100 6.42 -3.26 7.55
CA MET A 100 7.14 -3.58 6.32
C MET A 100 7.72 -2.33 5.67
N VAL A 101 8.91 -2.46 5.09
CA VAL A 101 9.41 -1.49 4.12
C VAL A 101 9.43 -2.12 2.73
N GLY A 102 9.21 -1.31 1.70
CA GLY A 102 9.25 -1.80 0.33
C GLY A 102 9.81 -0.77 -0.63
N THR A 103 10.47 -1.24 -1.69
CA THR A 103 11.11 -0.34 -2.67
C THR A 103 10.14 0.17 -3.74
N ASP A 104 8.89 0.34 -3.36
CA ASP A 104 7.82 0.87 -4.19
C ASP A 104 6.94 1.85 -3.42
N SER A 105 6.51 2.94 -4.06
CA SER A 105 5.69 3.99 -3.44
C SER A 105 4.31 3.50 -2.99
N HIS A 106 3.79 2.43 -3.60
CA HIS A 106 2.48 1.84 -3.26
C HIS A 106 2.57 0.69 -2.24
N THR A 107 3.73 0.50 -1.60
CA THR A 107 3.89 -0.41 -0.45
C THR A 107 2.80 -0.24 0.62
N PRO A 108 2.28 0.98 0.91
CA PRO A 108 1.16 1.21 1.84
C PRO A 108 -0.13 0.44 1.54
N ASN A 109 -0.28 -0.18 0.37
CA ASN A 109 -1.38 -1.12 0.06
C ASN A 109 -1.61 -2.16 1.17
N ALA A 110 -0.56 -2.62 1.83
CA ALA A 110 -0.64 -3.59 2.92
C ALA A 110 -1.33 -3.04 4.19
N GLY A 111 -1.50 -1.73 4.31
CA GLY A 111 -2.31 -1.09 5.34
C GLY A 111 -3.78 -1.47 5.30
N GLY A 112 -4.25 -2.01 4.16
CA GLY A 112 -5.57 -2.63 4.02
C GLY A 112 -5.77 -3.89 4.85
N LEU A 113 -4.68 -4.49 5.35
CA LEU A 113 -4.68 -5.56 6.35
C LEU A 113 -4.13 -5.09 7.71
N GLY A 114 -4.09 -3.79 7.98
CA GLY A 114 -3.61 -3.26 9.26
C GLY A 114 -2.11 -3.40 9.47
N MET A 115 -1.31 -3.47 8.41
CA MET A 115 0.15 -3.51 8.44
C MET A 115 0.72 -2.12 8.19
N VAL A 116 1.64 -1.64 9.04
CA VAL A 116 2.40 -0.41 8.77
C VAL A 116 3.40 -0.69 7.66
N ALA A 117 3.09 -0.24 6.45
CA ALA A 117 3.89 -0.53 5.27
C ALA A 117 4.33 0.77 4.58
N ILE A 118 5.62 0.95 4.39
CA ILE A 118 6.21 2.22 3.96
C ILE A 118 7.07 2.01 2.72
N GLY A 119 6.83 2.86 1.71
CA GLY A 119 7.70 2.94 0.53
C GLY A 119 9.01 3.65 0.86
N VAL A 120 10.14 3.00 0.54
CA VAL A 120 11.49 3.49 0.86
C VAL A 120 12.42 3.37 -0.35
N GLY A 121 13.57 4.01 -0.28
CA GLY A 121 14.65 3.82 -1.26
C GLY A 121 15.35 2.46 -1.10
N GLY A 122 16.10 2.06 -2.14
CA GLY A 122 16.85 0.81 -2.11
C GLY A 122 17.87 0.74 -0.96
N ALA A 123 18.49 1.85 -0.59
CA ALA A 123 19.46 1.91 0.52
C ALA A 123 18.80 1.58 1.86
N ASP A 124 17.63 2.17 2.14
CA ASP A 124 16.87 1.88 3.37
C ASP A 124 16.48 0.41 3.46
N ALA A 125 16.06 -0.18 2.33
CA ALA A 125 15.75 -1.61 2.25
C ALA A 125 16.99 -2.47 2.59
N VAL A 126 18.16 -2.08 2.11
CA VAL A 126 19.42 -2.76 2.42
C VAL A 126 19.79 -2.65 3.91
N ASP A 127 19.61 -1.50 4.52
CA ASP A 127 19.84 -1.31 5.95
C ASP A 127 19.00 -2.30 6.77
N VAL A 128 17.72 -2.41 6.48
CA VAL A 128 16.82 -3.38 7.12
C VAL A 128 17.27 -4.83 6.85
N MET A 129 17.61 -5.15 5.60
CA MET A 129 18.10 -6.49 5.23
C MET A 129 19.42 -6.86 5.91
N THR A 130 20.27 -5.88 6.26
CA THR A 130 21.51 -6.10 7.01
C THR A 130 21.32 -6.18 8.51
N GLY A 131 20.10 -5.94 9.00
CA GLY A 131 19.74 -5.98 10.42
C GLY A 131 19.95 -4.65 11.15
N MET A 132 20.16 -3.57 10.42
CA MET A 132 20.23 -2.23 10.99
C MET A 132 18.81 -1.74 11.34
N GLU A 133 18.73 -0.85 12.31
CA GLU A 133 17.50 -0.13 12.59
C GLU A 133 17.25 0.89 11.48
N TRP A 134 15.99 1.02 11.09
CA TRP A 134 15.58 2.02 10.12
C TRP A 134 15.04 3.26 10.84
N GLU A 135 15.60 4.42 10.49
CA GLU A 135 15.23 5.68 11.10
C GLU A 135 14.14 6.39 10.30
N LEU A 136 13.04 6.73 10.99
CA LEU A 136 11.96 7.53 10.44
C LEU A 136 11.81 8.81 11.25
N LYS A 137 11.79 9.98 10.58
CA LYS A 137 11.35 11.22 11.21
C LYS A 137 9.92 11.04 11.68
N MET A 138 9.63 11.33 12.96
CA MET A 138 8.28 11.18 13.52
C MET A 138 7.24 11.84 12.61
N PRO A 139 6.35 11.07 11.99
CA PRO A 139 5.32 11.61 11.10
C PRO A 139 4.21 12.33 11.90
N LYS A 140 3.49 13.21 11.24
CA LYS A 140 2.20 13.69 11.74
C LYS A 140 1.17 12.58 11.64
N LEU A 141 0.11 12.69 12.44
CA LEU A 141 -1.00 11.75 12.41
C LEU A 141 -2.25 12.44 11.84
N ILE A 142 -2.79 11.92 10.76
CA ILE A 142 -4.06 12.37 10.18
C ILE A 142 -5.09 11.28 10.42
N GLY A 143 -6.09 11.57 11.26
CA GLY A 143 -7.20 10.67 11.51
C GLY A 143 -8.31 10.88 10.47
N VAL A 144 -8.72 9.80 9.79
CA VAL A 144 -9.86 9.82 8.85
C VAL A 144 -10.99 8.99 9.44
N LYS A 145 -11.98 9.67 10.00
CA LYS A 145 -13.17 9.05 10.59
C LYS A 145 -14.18 8.71 9.51
N LEU A 146 -14.42 7.42 9.32
CA LEU A 146 -15.44 6.91 8.41
C LEU A 146 -16.72 6.59 9.17
N THR A 147 -17.85 7.11 8.68
CA THR A 147 -19.19 6.85 9.22
C THR A 147 -20.12 6.34 8.13
N GLY A 148 -21.23 5.73 8.52
CA GLY A 148 -22.17 5.15 7.55
C GLY A 148 -21.60 3.96 6.79
N SER A 149 -22.14 3.72 5.59
CA SER A 149 -21.73 2.63 4.70
C SER A 149 -21.81 3.06 3.24
N LEU A 150 -20.95 2.50 2.39
CA LEU A 150 -21.02 2.71 0.95
C LEU A 150 -22.35 2.22 0.39
N ASN A 151 -22.91 2.97 -0.54
CA ASN A 151 -24.15 2.64 -1.21
C ASN A 151 -24.13 3.01 -2.70
N GLY A 152 -25.13 2.55 -3.44
CA GLY A 152 -25.29 2.84 -4.86
C GLY A 152 -24.06 2.40 -5.67
N TRP A 153 -23.48 3.32 -6.43
CA TRP A 153 -22.30 3.11 -7.27
C TRP A 153 -21.00 3.59 -6.62
N ALA A 154 -21.06 4.13 -5.39
CA ALA A 154 -19.86 4.52 -4.67
C ALA A 154 -19.01 3.30 -4.30
N SER A 155 -17.72 3.40 -4.52
CA SER A 155 -16.73 2.35 -4.29
C SER A 155 -15.69 2.78 -3.24
N PRO A 156 -14.88 1.86 -2.71
CA PRO A 156 -13.75 2.23 -1.86
C PRO A 156 -12.79 3.24 -2.51
N LYS A 157 -12.65 3.19 -3.84
CA LYS A 157 -11.84 4.16 -4.59
C LYS A 157 -12.34 5.60 -4.38
N ASP A 158 -13.64 5.82 -4.28
CA ASP A 158 -14.22 7.15 -4.11
C ASP A 158 -13.87 7.76 -2.74
N VAL A 159 -13.62 6.93 -1.73
CA VAL A 159 -13.15 7.40 -0.41
C VAL A 159 -11.81 8.13 -0.54
N ILE A 160 -10.84 7.50 -1.21
CA ILE A 160 -9.52 8.10 -1.38
C ILE A 160 -9.53 9.24 -2.39
N LEU A 161 -10.38 9.21 -3.42
CA LEU A 161 -10.56 10.34 -4.33
C LEU A 161 -11.11 11.55 -3.60
N LYS A 162 -12.12 11.37 -2.75
CA LYS A 162 -12.64 12.44 -1.88
C LYS A 162 -11.55 12.97 -0.96
N LEU A 163 -10.78 12.09 -0.34
CA LEU A 163 -9.69 12.47 0.54
C LEU A 163 -8.58 13.23 -0.21
N ALA A 164 -8.24 12.82 -1.42
CA ALA A 164 -7.29 13.52 -2.29
C ALA A 164 -7.73 14.95 -2.59
N GLY A 165 -9.03 15.16 -2.87
CA GLY A 165 -9.59 16.50 -3.03
C GLY A 165 -9.49 17.37 -1.76
N ILE A 166 -9.55 16.76 -0.57
CA ILE A 166 -9.44 17.48 0.72
C ILE A 166 -7.98 17.76 1.11
N LEU A 167 -7.08 16.80 0.91
CA LEU A 167 -5.66 16.89 1.31
C LEU A 167 -4.78 17.54 0.26
N THR A 168 -5.15 17.44 -1.00
CA THR A 168 -4.30 17.69 -2.17
C THR A 168 -3.12 16.71 -2.27
N VAL A 169 -2.34 16.81 -3.34
CA VAL A 169 -1.16 15.92 -3.58
C VAL A 169 -0.01 16.10 -2.56
N LYS A 170 -0.08 17.08 -1.68
CA LYS A 170 0.96 17.37 -0.66
C LYS A 170 0.45 17.33 0.78
N GLY A 171 -0.85 17.23 0.98
CA GLY A 171 -1.44 17.34 2.32
C GLY A 171 -1.08 16.21 3.27
N GLY A 172 -0.71 15.05 2.76
CA GLY A 172 -0.24 13.90 3.52
C GLY A 172 1.28 13.86 3.74
N THR A 173 2.04 14.84 3.24
CA THR A 173 3.50 14.82 3.32
C THR A 173 4.00 14.71 4.77
N ASN A 174 4.85 13.71 5.02
CA ASN A 174 5.36 13.38 6.36
C ASN A 174 4.23 13.11 7.37
N ALA A 175 3.17 12.44 6.92
CA ALA A 175 2.06 12.03 7.77
C ALA A 175 1.71 10.56 7.58
N ILE A 176 1.18 9.95 8.62
CA ILE A 176 0.47 8.66 8.58
C ILE A 176 -1.02 8.97 8.55
N ILE A 177 -1.74 8.33 7.64
CA ILE A 177 -3.19 8.40 7.57
C ILE A 177 -3.77 7.18 8.27
N GLU A 178 -4.43 7.39 9.38
CA GLU A 178 -5.12 6.34 10.12
C GLU A 178 -6.62 6.45 9.92
N TYR A 179 -7.21 5.40 9.35
CA TYR A 179 -8.66 5.31 9.19
C TYR A 179 -9.28 4.71 10.44
N PHE A 180 -10.38 5.28 10.91
CA PHE A 180 -11.10 4.80 12.09
C PHE A 180 -12.60 5.09 12.01
N GLY A 181 -13.36 4.61 12.97
CA GLY A 181 -14.79 4.82 13.05
C GLY A 181 -15.62 3.65 12.47
N PRO A 182 -16.94 3.65 12.69
CA PRO A 182 -17.80 2.51 12.40
C PRO A 182 -17.92 2.18 10.90
N GLY A 183 -17.69 3.15 10.02
CA GLY A 183 -17.74 2.96 8.57
C GLY A 183 -16.65 2.02 8.05
N THR A 184 -15.53 1.85 8.76
CA THR A 184 -14.42 0.97 8.33
C THR A 184 -14.88 -0.47 8.16
N ALA A 185 -15.76 -0.97 9.01
CA ALA A 185 -16.27 -2.32 8.98
C ALA A 185 -17.15 -2.64 7.74
N SER A 186 -17.64 -1.62 7.04
CA SER A 186 -18.42 -1.78 5.81
C SER A 186 -17.58 -1.98 4.55
N ILE A 187 -16.26 -1.81 4.65
CA ILE A 187 -15.32 -1.87 3.53
C ILE A 187 -14.57 -3.19 3.57
N SER A 188 -14.51 -3.91 2.44
CA SER A 188 -13.74 -5.15 2.33
C SER A 188 -12.23 -4.90 2.52
N ALA A 189 -11.47 -5.93 2.89
CA ALA A 189 -10.01 -5.84 3.03
C ALA A 189 -9.34 -5.34 1.74
N THR A 190 -9.78 -5.82 0.56
CA THR A 190 -9.26 -5.35 -0.73
C THR A 190 -9.67 -3.89 -1.03
N GLY A 191 -10.85 -3.47 -0.59
CA GLY A 191 -11.28 -2.07 -0.66
C GLY A 191 -10.42 -1.16 0.21
N LYS A 192 -10.11 -1.59 1.44
CA LYS A 192 -9.18 -0.88 2.33
C LYS A 192 -7.77 -0.79 1.72
N ALA A 193 -7.30 -1.90 1.11
CA ALA A 193 -6.02 -1.91 0.39
C ALA A 193 -6.00 -0.90 -0.76
N THR A 194 -7.09 -0.78 -1.53
CA THR A 194 -7.24 0.23 -2.60
C THR A 194 -7.13 1.65 -2.04
N ILE A 195 -7.75 1.92 -0.90
CA ILE A 195 -7.69 3.23 -0.23
C ILE A 195 -6.25 3.53 0.22
N CYS A 196 -5.61 2.59 0.91
CA CYS A 196 -4.23 2.74 1.38
C CYS A 196 -3.23 2.89 0.24
N ASN A 197 -3.43 2.17 -0.88
CA ASN A 197 -2.59 2.23 -2.05
C ASN A 197 -2.45 3.65 -2.59
N MET A 198 -3.55 4.37 -2.73
CA MET A 198 -3.54 5.76 -3.19
C MET A 198 -3.11 6.79 -2.14
N GLY A 199 -2.69 6.38 -0.96
CA GLY A 199 -2.05 7.28 0.00
C GLY A 199 -0.77 7.92 -0.55
N ALA A 200 -0.11 7.26 -1.52
CA ALA A 200 1.05 7.79 -2.22
C ALA A 200 0.73 9.09 -2.99
N GLU A 201 -0.44 9.18 -3.62
CA GLU A 201 -0.85 10.34 -4.43
C GLU A 201 -1.16 11.58 -3.59
N VAL A 202 -1.41 11.43 -2.30
CA VAL A 202 -1.54 12.56 -1.35
C VAL A 202 -0.25 12.83 -0.58
N GLY A 203 0.84 12.10 -0.90
CA GLY A 203 2.16 12.26 -0.30
C GLY A 203 2.31 11.64 1.10
N ALA A 204 1.38 10.78 1.52
CA ALA A 204 1.44 10.14 2.83
C ALA A 204 2.62 9.17 2.96
N THR A 205 3.23 9.14 4.15
CA THR A 205 4.28 8.16 4.50
C THR A 205 3.71 6.75 4.49
N THR A 206 2.53 6.56 5.05
CA THR A 206 1.75 5.32 5.00
C THR A 206 0.29 5.60 5.34
N SER A 207 -0.54 4.59 5.13
CA SER A 207 -1.97 4.59 5.50
C SER A 207 -2.34 3.23 6.05
N LEU A 208 -3.22 3.18 7.05
CA LEU A 208 -3.65 1.91 7.62
C LEU A 208 -5.09 1.95 8.14
N PHE A 209 -5.71 0.80 8.18
CA PHE A 209 -7.01 0.54 8.78
C PHE A 209 -6.87 -0.29 10.07
N PRO A 210 -7.79 -0.14 11.02
CA PRO A 210 -7.88 -1.02 12.17
C PRO A 210 -8.26 -2.43 11.72
N PHE A 211 -7.83 -3.43 12.51
CA PHE A 211 -8.22 -4.82 12.26
C PHE A 211 -9.73 -5.01 12.44
N ASP A 212 -10.32 -5.78 11.55
CA ASP A 212 -11.73 -6.18 11.66
C ASP A 212 -12.01 -7.54 10.99
N ASN A 213 -13.27 -7.97 11.08
CA ASN A 213 -13.72 -9.25 10.55
C ASN A 213 -13.51 -9.38 9.02
N THR A 214 -13.55 -8.29 8.26
CA THR A 214 -13.32 -8.35 6.81
C THR A 214 -11.89 -8.73 6.48
N MET A 215 -10.93 -8.32 7.32
CA MET A 215 -9.51 -8.71 7.22
C MET A 215 -9.32 -10.18 7.62
N ALA A 216 -9.98 -10.64 8.70
CA ALA A 216 -9.96 -12.05 9.10
C ALA A 216 -10.50 -12.96 8.00
N GLN A 217 -11.61 -12.58 7.37
CA GLN A 217 -12.18 -13.31 6.24
C GLN A 217 -11.22 -13.38 5.05
N TYR A 218 -10.55 -12.28 4.72
CA TYR A 218 -9.58 -12.23 3.63
C TYR A 218 -8.36 -13.12 3.93
N LEU A 219 -7.83 -13.08 5.15
CA LEU A 219 -6.75 -13.95 5.59
C LEU A 219 -7.11 -15.44 5.42
N ARG A 220 -8.32 -15.83 5.82
CA ARG A 220 -8.81 -17.20 5.63
C ARG A 220 -8.99 -17.55 4.16
N ALA A 221 -9.58 -16.66 3.38
CA ALA A 221 -9.76 -16.87 1.93
C ALA A 221 -8.42 -17.02 1.18
N THR A 222 -7.33 -16.51 1.73
CA THR A 222 -5.96 -16.66 1.20
C THR A 222 -5.14 -17.74 1.91
N GLY A 223 -5.81 -18.67 2.66
CA GLY A 223 -5.18 -19.83 3.29
C GLY A 223 -4.32 -19.51 4.51
N ARG A 224 -4.58 -18.37 5.20
CA ARG A 224 -3.83 -17.91 6.36
C ARG A 224 -4.67 -17.93 7.65
N ASP A 225 -5.31 -19.07 7.91
CA ASP A 225 -6.23 -19.26 9.03
C ASP A 225 -5.59 -19.00 10.39
N GLU A 226 -4.33 -19.43 10.57
CA GLU A 226 -3.59 -19.21 11.83
C GLU A 226 -3.37 -17.72 12.07
N VAL A 227 -2.97 -16.97 11.04
CA VAL A 227 -2.76 -15.52 11.13
C VAL A 227 -4.07 -14.81 11.47
N ALA A 228 -5.18 -15.23 10.85
CA ALA A 228 -6.50 -14.70 11.18
C ALA A 228 -6.85 -14.93 12.65
N SER A 229 -6.63 -16.15 13.15
CA SER A 229 -6.92 -16.52 14.54
C SER A 229 -6.05 -15.76 15.55
N TRP A 230 -4.77 -15.55 15.25
CA TRP A 230 -3.89 -14.74 16.09
C TRP A 230 -4.32 -13.27 16.10
N ALA A 231 -4.65 -12.70 14.94
CA ALA A 231 -5.12 -11.32 14.86
C ALA A 231 -6.45 -11.12 15.61
N GLU A 232 -7.38 -12.07 15.54
CA GLU A 232 -8.62 -12.04 16.31
C GLU A 232 -8.38 -12.10 17.83
N ALA A 233 -7.40 -12.90 18.27
CA ALA A 233 -7.07 -13.03 19.69
C ALA A 233 -6.51 -11.75 20.31
N ILE A 234 -5.90 -10.87 19.50
CA ILE A 234 -5.32 -9.59 19.94
C ILE A 234 -6.01 -8.38 19.30
N GLY A 235 -7.20 -8.57 18.74
CA GLY A 235 -7.91 -7.56 17.94
C GLY A 235 -8.07 -6.20 18.64
N GLU A 236 -8.26 -6.20 19.96
CA GLU A 236 -8.38 -4.98 20.76
C GLU A 236 -7.13 -4.09 20.75
N TYR A 237 -5.95 -4.68 20.46
CA TYR A 237 -4.66 -3.95 20.33
C TYR A 237 -4.35 -3.55 18.88
N LEU A 238 -5.20 -3.93 17.93
CA LEU A 238 -5.02 -3.69 16.50
C LEU A 238 -6.01 -2.65 15.96
N GLU A 239 -6.56 -1.84 16.83
CA GLU A 239 -7.45 -0.72 16.52
C GLU A 239 -7.02 0.55 17.28
N ALA A 240 -7.56 1.70 16.91
CA ALA A 240 -7.28 2.93 17.63
C ALA A 240 -7.74 2.82 19.10
N ASP A 241 -6.91 3.30 20.02
CA ASP A 241 -7.20 3.30 21.46
C ASP A 241 -8.54 3.97 21.77
N MET A 242 -9.18 3.55 22.87
CA MET A 242 -10.50 4.09 23.25
C MET A 242 -10.48 5.61 23.44
N ASP A 243 -9.43 6.15 24.02
CA ASP A 243 -9.27 7.59 24.24
C ASP A 243 -9.14 8.35 22.92
N VAL A 244 -8.41 7.77 21.94
CA VAL A 244 -8.27 8.33 20.59
C VAL A 244 -9.62 8.37 19.88
N ARG A 245 -10.41 7.30 20.00
CA ARG A 245 -11.76 7.24 19.40
C ARG A 245 -12.74 8.21 20.05
N ALA A 246 -12.60 8.43 21.36
CA ALA A 246 -13.48 9.35 22.12
C ALA A 246 -13.15 10.82 21.85
N GLU A 247 -11.88 11.17 21.81
CA GLU A 247 -11.39 12.55 21.67
C GLU A 247 -10.29 12.65 20.59
N PRO A 248 -10.60 12.34 19.31
CA PRO A 248 -9.60 12.23 18.25
C PRO A 248 -8.79 13.53 18.03
N ASP A 249 -9.41 14.71 18.23
CA ASP A 249 -8.74 16.00 18.05
C ASP A 249 -7.59 16.26 19.07
N LYS A 250 -7.50 15.44 20.13
CA LYS A 250 -6.37 15.52 21.07
C LYS A 250 -5.14 14.75 20.61
N PHE A 251 -5.32 13.76 19.74
CA PHE A 251 -4.29 12.80 19.37
C PHE A 251 -3.82 12.93 17.91
N TYR A 252 -4.73 13.33 17.00
CA TYR A 252 -4.39 13.57 15.62
C TYR A 252 -4.05 15.04 15.37
N ASP A 253 -3.04 15.30 14.53
CA ASP A 253 -2.73 16.66 14.05
C ASP A 253 -3.86 17.24 13.18
N ARG A 254 -4.65 16.36 12.57
CA ARG A 254 -5.83 16.71 11.78
C ARG A 254 -6.83 15.57 11.79
N VAL A 255 -8.11 15.90 11.96
CA VAL A 255 -9.22 14.93 11.81
C VAL A 255 -10.05 15.30 10.59
N ILE A 256 -10.36 14.31 9.77
CA ILE A 256 -11.22 14.43 8.58
C ILE A 256 -12.37 13.44 8.76
N VAL A 257 -13.61 13.88 8.55
CA VAL A 257 -14.79 13.01 8.62
C VAL A 257 -15.35 12.80 7.23
N ILE A 258 -15.55 11.53 6.85
CA ILE A 258 -16.22 11.16 5.60
C ILE A 258 -17.42 10.27 5.93
N ASN A 259 -18.60 10.75 5.58
CA ASN A 259 -19.83 9.96 5.65
C ASN A 259 -19.97 9.12 4.38
N LEU A 260 -19.76 7.81 4.50
CA LEU A 260 -19.84 6.89 3.36
C LEU A 260 -21.25 6.82 2.76
N SER A 261 -22.28 7.10 3.55
CA SER A 261 -23.67 7.06 3.07
C SER A 261 -24.02 8.26 2.16
N GLU A 262 -23.22 9.33 2.22
CA GLU A 262 -23.37 10.52 1.39
C GLU A 262 -22.34 10.57 0.27
N LEU A 263 -21.41 9.60 0.25
CA LEU A 263 -20.37 9.54 -0.76
C LEU A 263 -20.96 9.08 -2.09
N GLU A 264 -20.69 9.83 -3.14
CA GLU A 264 -21.00 9.47 -4.50
C GLU A 264 -19.72 9.18 -5.31
N PRO A 265 -19.82 8.53 -6.47
CA PRO A 265 -18.67 8.33 -7.34
C PRO A 265 -17.99 9.64 -7.69
N HIS A 266 -16.65 9.62 -7.72
CA HIS A 266 -15.82 10.75 -8.06
C HIS A 266 -14.99 10.47 -9.31
N ILE A 267 -14.72 11.51 -10.06
CA ILE A 267 -13.73 11.52 -11.14
C ILE A 267 -12.53 12.36 -10.69
N ASN A 268 -11.32 11.94 -10.97
CA ASN A 268 -10.13 12.72 -10.73
C ASN A 268 -9.45 13.14 -12.04
N GLY A 269 -8.78 14.28 -12.00
CA GLY A 269 -8.17 14.90 -13.17
C GLY A 269 -9.04 16.01 -13.76
N PRO A 270 -8.60 16.59 -14.90
CA PRO A 270 -7.37 16.26 -15.63
C PRO A 270 -6.10 16.74 -14.91
N PHE A 271 -4.97 16.19 -15.27
CA PHE A 271 -3.59 16.58 -14.90
C PHE A 271 -3.15 16.31 -13.47
N THR A 272 -4.05 16.21 -12.50
CA THR A 272 -3.69 15.98 -11.10
C THR A 272 -4.74 15.12 -10.40
N PRO A 273 -4.33 14.15 -9.52
CA PRO A 273 -5.27 13.26 -8.85
C PRO A 273 -6.11 13.96 -7.76
N ASP A 274 -5.74 15.14 -7.32
CA ASP A 274 -6.48 15.92 -6.33
C ASP A 274 -7.57 16.81 -6.91
N ALA A 275 -7.67 16.92 -8.25
CA ALA A 275 -8.83 17.46 -8.92
C ALA A 275 -9.97 16.44 -8.91
N ALA A 276 -10.51 16.19 -7.71
CA ALA A 276 -11.57 15.21 -7.48
C ALA A 276 -12.93 15.89 -7.54
N THR A 277 -13.74 15.50 -8.54
CA THR A 277 -15.07 16.06 -8.76
C THR A 277 -16.13 14.97 -8.57
N PRO A 278 -17.13 15.19 -7.69
CA PRO A 278 -18.24 14.26 -7.56
C PRO A 278 -19.06 14.24 -8.87
N ILE A 279 -19.61 13.05 -9.20
CA ILE A 279 -20.30 12.85 -10.48
C ILE A 279 -21.49 13.79 -10.67
N SER A 280 -22.17 14.17 -9.59
CA SER A 280 -23.30 15.13 -9.63
C SER A 280 -22.89 16.55 -10.02
N GLU A 281 -21.62 16.90 -9.86
CA GLU A 281 -21.08 18.21 -10.21
C GLU A 281 -20.43 18.25 -11.60
N LEU A 282 -20.40 17.11 -12.33
CA LEU A 282 -19.87 17.08 -13.68
C LEU A 282 -20.73 17.90 -14.62
N SER A 283 -20.10 18.82 -15.34
CA SER A 283 -20.72 19.62 -16.38
C SER A 283 -20.20 19.22 -17.75
N LEU A 284 -20.86 19.71 -18.80
CA LEU A 284 -20.47 19.48 -20.21
C LEU A 284 -19.02 19.92 -20.49
N ILE A 285 -18.49 20.91 -19.79
CA ILE A 285 -17.09 21.33 -19.95
C ILE A 285 -16.08 20.28 -19.43
N HIS A 286 -16.48 19.42 -18.48
CA HIS A 286 -15.65 18.31 -18.00
C HIS A 286 -15.72 17.09 -18.93
N ILE A 287 -16.82 16.95 -19.70
CA ILE A 287 -17.10 15.78 -20.51
C ILE A 287 -16.74 16.03 -21.98
N SER A 288 -16.83 17.29 -22.46
CA SER A 288 -16.77 17.66 -23.86
C SER A 288 -15.51 18.41 -24.27
N GLU A 289 -14.43 18.35 -23.52
CA GLU A 289 -13.14 18.83 -24.01
C GLU A 289 -12.79 18.07 -25.28
N PRO A 290 -12.69 18.78 -26.46
CA PRO A 290 -12.23 18.10 -27.64
C PRO A 290 -10.83 17.58 -27.39
N THR A 291 -10.65 16.28 -27.48
CA THR A 291 -9.33 15.67 -27.54
C THR A 291 -8.55 16.35 -28.65
N ARG A 292 -7.64 17.25 -28.30
CA ARG A 292 -6.65 17.71 -29.26
C ARG A 292 -5.81 16.51 -29.64
N PRO A 293 -5.71 16.15 -30.91
CA PRO A 293 -4.76 15.16 -31.33
C PRO A 293 -3.35 15.66 -30.94
N TYR A 294 -2.63 14.86 -30.23
CA TYR A 294 -1.21 15.09 -29.91
C TYR A 294 -0.37 14.95 -31.18
#